data_c3e65475b8211b00492326ae419c1fb9
#
_entry.id   c3e65475b8211b00492326ae419c1fb9
#
_cell.length_a   1.000
_cell.length_b   1.000
_cell.length_c   1.000
_cell.angle_alpha   90.00
_cell.angle_beta   90.00
_cell.angle_gamma   90.00
#
_symmetry.space_group_name_H-M   'P 1'
#
loop_
_entity.id
_entity.type
_entity.pdbx_description
1 polymer ?
#
loop_
_entity_poly.entity_id
_entity_poly.type
_entity_poly.pdbx_seq_one_letter_code
_entity_poly.pdbx_strand_id
1 'polypeptide(L)'
;MKFQAQDVLEPPKFKTALEYRNRLTFGIGKLDSILDLYVEDMIGIFGETRYTNALVTRLIVRSLMPHKHGGFDAEKVIVIDLDNSSNLHLSVDFARYYGMDLNRVIENVLVSRQFKNYQLINAIHYELPKRVQIHKPKVIVISGLVDQFLQEPNIDIR
;
A
#
# COMPACT_ATOMS: atom_id res chain seq x y z
N MET A 1 -16.12 -52.34 5.48
CA MET A 1 -15.81 -50.93 5.53
C MET A 1 -14.30 -50.80 5.59
N LYS A 2 -13.64 -50.48 4.45
CA LYS A 2 -12.18 -50.36 4.38
C LYS A 2 -11.82 -48.92 4.72
N PHE A 3 -11.17 -48.70 5.85
CA PHE A 3 -10.53 -47.43 6.15
C PHE A 3 -9.35 -47.25 5.18
N GLN A 4 -9.43 -46.26 4.29
CA GLN A 4 -8.28 -45.83 3.53
C GLN A 4 -7.40 -44.96 4.42
N ALA A 5 -6.23 -45.50 4.75
CA ALA A 5 -5.17 -44.78 5.48
C ALA A 5 -4.46 -43.77 4.55
N GLN A 6 -5.11 -42.65 4.23
CA GLN A 6 -4.53 -41.62 3.37
C GLN A 6 -4.76 -40.18 3.83
N ASP A 7 -5.19 -39.96 5.07
CA ASP A 7 -5.08 -38.67 5.72
C ASP A 7 -3.99 -38.74 6.80
N VAL A 8 -2.74 -38.85 6.33
CA VAL A 8 -1.62 -38.49 7.20
C VAL A 8 -1.65 -36.98 7.28
N LEU A 9 -2.31 -36.44 8.30
CA LEU A 9 -2.23 -35.05 8.68
C LEU A 9 -0.74 -34.71 8.81
N GLU A 10 -0.22 -33.88 7.88
CA GLU A 10 1.14 -33.36 8.05
C GLU A 10 1.27 -32.75 9.44
N PRO A 11 2.31 -33.09 10.19
CA PRO A 11 2.47 -32.52 11.52
C PRO A 11 2.55 -31.00 11.43
N PRO A 12 1.98 -30.27 12.40
CA PRO A 12 2.00 -28.82 12.36
C PRO A 12 3.45 -28.32 12.27
N LYS A 13 3.77 -27.59 11.20
CA LYS A 13 5.09 -26.99 11.02
C LYS A 13 5.23 -25.83 11.99
N PHE A 14 6.17 -25.92 12.90
CA PHE A 14 6.52 -24.80 13.76
C PHE A 14 7.15 -23.70 12.90
N LYS A 15 6.59 -22.49 12.99
CA LYS A 15 7.07 -21.29 12.30
C LYS A 15 7.54 -20.28 13.33
N THR A 16 8.54 -19.49 12.98
CA THR A 16 8.93 -18.34 13.79
C THR A 16 7.83 -17.28 13.76
N ALA A 17 7.81 -16.39 14.76
CA ALA A 17 6.88 -15.25 14.77
C ALA A 17 7.01 -14.38 13.50
N LEU A 18 8.23 -14.29 12.94
CA LEU A 18 8.51 -13.56 11.70
C LEU A 18 7.80 -14.18 10.48
N GLU A 19 7.71 -15.52 10.41
CA GLU A 19 7.05 -16.21 9.30
C GLU A 19 5.52 -16.08 9.33
N TYR A 20 4.95 -15.63 10.46
CA TYR A 20 3.53 -15.29 10.58
C TYR A 20 3.22 -13.84 10.20
N ARG A 21 4.26 -12.97 10.06
CA ARG A 21 4.03 -11.58 9.62
C ARG A 21 3.69 -11.58 8.13
N ASN A 22 2.58 -10.92 7.81
CA ASN A 22 2.19 -10.73 6.43
C ASN A 22 3.14 -9.75 5.74
N ARG A 23 3.77 -10.21 4.67
CA ARG A 23 4.72 -9.44 3.88
C ARG A 23 4.03 -8.87 2.64
N LEU A 24 4.21 -7.58 2.39
CA LEU A 24 3.86 -6.95 1.12
C LEU A 24 5.08 -7.01 0.18
N THR A 25 4.84 -7.35 -1.07
CA THR A 25 5.88 -7.41 -2.09
C THR A 25 5.58 -6.47 -3.25
N PHE A 26 6.63 -5.97 -3.90
CA PHE A 26 6.49 -5.19 -5.14
C PHE A 26 6.11 -6.06 -6.35
N GLY A 27 6.32 -7.39 -6.27
CA GLY A 27 6.23 -8.29 -7.41
C GLY A 27 7.38 -8.07 -8.40
N ILE A 28 8.53 -7.62 -7.92
CA ILE A 28 9.78 -7.44 -8.65
C ILE A 28 10.84 -8.24 -7.92
N GLY A 29 11.21 -9.41 -8.48
CA GLY A 29 12.02 -10.42 -7.76
C GLY A 29 13.30 -9.88 -7.13
N LYS A 30 14.07 -9.03 -7.83
CA LYS A 30 15.27 -8.41 -7.27
C LYS A 30 14.97 -7.45 -6.13
N LEU A 31 13.90 -6.66 -6.23
CA LEU A 31 13.52 -5.71 -5.19
C LEU A 31 12.98 -6.45 -3.97
N ASP A 32 12.13 -7.45 -4.20
CA ASP A 32 11.53 -8.26 -3.15
C ASP A 32 12.55 -9.17 -2.41
N SER A 33 13.74 -9.38 -3.00
CA SER A 33 14.84 -10.12 -2.35
C SER A 33 15.66 -9.27 -1.37
N ILE A 34 15.59 -7.95 -1.47
CA ILE A 34 16.35 -7.01 -0.63
C ILE A 34 15.45 -6.18 0.31
N LEU A 35 14.16 -6.11 0.04
CA LEU A 35 13.20 -5.32 0.83
C LEU A 35 12.12 -6.23 1.40
N ASP A 36 12.00 -6.21 2.71
CA ASP A 36 10.90 -6.84 3.44
C ASP A 36 9.98 -5.76 3.97
N LEU A 37 8.75 -5.72 3.46
CA LEU A 37 7.72 -4.76 3.87
C LEU A 37 6.65 -5.48 4.68
N TYR A 38 6.44 -5.03 5.91
CA TYR A 38 5.45 -5.61 6.80
C TYR A 38 4.39 -4.58 7.22
N VAL A 39 3.30 -5.07 7.81
CA VAL A 39 2.34 -4.20 8.48
C VAL A 39 3.05 -3.44 9.60
N GLU A 40 2.72 -2.15 9.77
CA GLU A 40 3.31 -1.21 10.72
C GLU A 40 4.66 -0.61 10.30
N ASP A 41 5.25 -1.03 9.18
CA ASP A 41 6.44 -0.37 8.66
C ASP A 41 6.11 1.02 8.09
N MET A 42 7.04 1.96 8.29
CA MET A 42 7.04 3.26 7.63
C MET A 42 8.17 3.30 6.60
N ILE A 43 7.84 3.61 5.33
CA ILE A 43 8.79 3.50 4.24
C ILE A 43 8.78 4.80 3.43
N GLY A 44 9.96 5.36 3.19
CA GLY A 44 10.17 6.46 2.27
C GLY A 44 10.66 5.95 0.91
N ILE A 45 10.01 6.34 -0.18
CA ILE A 45 10.44 6.06 -1.55
C ILE A 45 10.82 7.39 -2.20
N PHE A 46 12.10 7.53 -2.54
CA PHE A 46 12.66 8.75 -3.13
C PHE A 46 13.29 8.44 -4.47
N GLY A 47 13.15 9.34 -5.43
CA GLY A 47 13.72 9.19 -6.75
C GLY A 47 12.96 10.00 -7.81
N GLU A 48 13.26 9.73 -9.07
CA GLU A 48 12.55 10.34 -10.16
C GLU A 48 11.05 10.01 -10.11
N THR A 49 10.20 11.02 -10.22
CA THR A 49 8.74 10.95 -10.06
C THR A 49 8.10 9.82 -10.87
N ARG A 50 8.54 9.60 -12.09
CA ARG A 50 8.01 8.52 -12.95
C ARG A 50 8.17 7.14 -12.33
N TYR A 51 9.35 6.85 -11.76
CA TYR A 51 9.63 5.54 -11.20
C TYR A 51 9.04 5.37 -9.80
N THR A 52 9.11 6.41 -8.98
CA THR A 52 8.51 6.39 -7.64
C THR A 52 7.01 6.20 -7.72
N ASN A 53 6.31 6.91 -8.62
CA ASN A 53 4.87 6.76 -8.83
C ASN A 53 4.50 5.37 -9.33
N ALA A 54 5.29 4.80 -10.23
CA ALA A 54 5.05 3.43 -10.71
C ALA A 54 5.21 2.41 -9.59
N LEU A 55 6.23 2.55 -8.74
CA LEU A 55 6.44 1.66 -7.58
C LEU A 55 5.33 1.80 -6.55
N VAL A 56 4.97 3.03 -6.19
CA VAL A 56 3.90 3.32 -5.22
C VAL A 56 2.56 2.81 -5.72
N THR A 57 2.20 3.10 -6.97
CA THR A 57 0.94 2.62 -7.58
C THR A 57 0.89 1.08 -7.59
N ARG A 58 2.03 0.45 -7.90
CA ARG A 58 2.14 -1.01 -7.87
C ARG A 58 1.93 -1.57 -6.46
N LEU A 59 2.52 -0.95 -5.42
CA LEU A 59 2.30 -1.33 -4.02
C LEU A 59 0.84 -1.18 -3.61
N ILE A 60 0.19 -0.07 -4.00
CA ILE A 60 -1.24 0.17 -3.73
C ILE A 60 -2.08 -0.99 -4.28
N VAL A 61 -1.90 -1.34 -5.56
CA VAL A 61 -2.66 -2.43 -6.18
C VAL A 61 -2.34 -3.77 -5.53
N ARG A 62 -1.06 -4.05 -5.28
CA ARG A 62 -0.65 -5.31 -4.65
C ARG A 62 -1.14 -5.47 -3.22
N SER A 63 -1.25 -4.38 -2.47
CA SER A 63 -1.77 -4.44 -1.10
C SER A 63 -3.22 -4.97 -1.03
N LEU A 64 -4.00 -4.78 -2.09
CA LEU A 64 -5.35 -5.32 -2.23
C LEU A 64 -5.37 -6.83 -2.59
N MET A 65 -4.23 -7.40 -2.99
CA MET A 65 -4.12 -8.82 -3.33
C MET A 65 -4.12 -9.68 -2.07
N PRO A 66 -4.57 -10.95 -2.19
CA PRO A 66 -4.47 -11.91 -1.10
C PRO A 66 -3.02 -12.14 -0.63
N HIS A 67 -2.85 -12.50 0.64
CA HIS A 67 -1.53 -12.81 1.24
C HIS A 67 -0.73 -13.85 0.46
N LYS A 68 -1.38 -14.90 -0.07
CA LYS A 68 -0.73 -15.94 -0.88
C LYS A 68 -0.05 -15.41 -2.15
N HIS A 69 -0.41 -14.22 -2.59
CA HIS A 69 0.18 -13.52 -3.74
C HIS A 69 1.10 -12.38 -3.34
N GLY A 70 1.48 -12.28 -2.07
CA GLY A 70 2.35 -11.24 -1.53
C GLY A 70 1.66 -9.89 -1.36
N GLY A 71 0.35 -9.90 -1.13
CA GLY A 71 -0.44 -8.74 -0.76
C GLY A 71 -0.80 -8.71 0.73
N PHE A 72 -1.50 -7.68 1.15
CA PHE A 72 -2.03 -7.56 2.52
C PHE A 72 -3.49 -7.97 2.66
N ASP A 73 -4.14 -8.36 1.57
CA ASP A 73 -5.58 -8.56 1.52
C ASP A 73 -6.34 -7.36 2.12
N ALA A 74 -5.88 -6.16 1.73
CA ALA A 74 -6.42 -4.92 2.24
C ALA A 74 -7.84 -4.71 1.69
N GLU A 75 -8.77 -4.34 2.57
CA GLU A 75 -10.11 -3.94 2.16
C GLU A 75 -10.10 -2.52 1.60
N LYS A 76 -9.30 -1.64 2.19
CA LYS A 76 -9.13 -0.24 1.75
C LYS A 76 -7.68 0.19 1.82
N VAL A 77 -7.33 1.09 0.90
CA VAL A 77 -6.07 1.84 0.87
C VAL A 77 -6.41 3.33 0.85
N ILE A 78 -5.72 4.12 1.65
CA ILE A 78 -5.87 5.58 1.64
C ILE A 78 -4.64 6.21 0.97
N VAL A 79 -4.88 7.13 0.04
CA VAL A 79 -3.85 7.90 -0.64
C VAL A 79 -4.10 9.39 -0.42
N ILE A 80 -3.14 10.09 0.17
CA ILE A 80 -3.10 11.55 0.25
C ILE A 80 -2.14 12.01 -0.85
N ASP A 81 -2.70 12.64 -1.87
CA ASP A 81 -2.00 13.02 -3.10
C ASP A 81 -1.78 14.54 -3.10
N LEU A 82 -0.51 14.96 -2.90
CA LEU A 82 -0.12 16.37 -2.79
C LEU A 82 0.43 16.93 -4.10
N ASP A 83 0.94 16.08 -4.98
CA ASP A 83 1.57 16.45 -6.25
C ASP A 83 0.74 16.07 -7.48
N ASN A 84 -0.50 15.62 -7.26
CA ASN A 84 -1.40 15.13 -8.31
C ASN A 84 -0.78 13.98 -9.13
N SER A 85 0.06 13.18 -8.47
CA SER A 85 0.78 12.07 -9.12
C SER A 85 -0.02 10.76 -9.16
N SER A 86 -1.12 10.68 -8.42
CA SER A 86 -2.00 9.50 -8.40
C SER A 86 -2.57 9.22 -9.79
N ASN A 87 -2.11 8.12 -10.37
CA ASN A 87 -2.49 7.72 -11.72
C ASN A 87 -3.44 6.52 -11.71
N LEU A 88 -4.74 6.80 -11.84
CA LEU A 88 -5.76 5.75 -11.88
C LEU A 88 -5.58 4.80 -13.08
N HIS A 89 -5.15 5.30 -14.23
CA HIS A 89 -4.91 4.45 -15.40
C HIS A 89 -3.81 3.42 -15.12
N LEU A 90 -2.74 3.84 -14.49
CA LEU A 90 -1.65 2.94 -14.09
C LEU A 90 -2.11 1.90 -13.06
N SER A 91 -3.01 2.28 -12.14
CA SER A 91 -3.63 1.34 -11.20
C SER A 91 -4.46 0.27 -11.92
N VAL A 92 -5.22 0.68 -12.94
CA VAL A 92 -6.00 -0.24 -13.79
C VAL A 92 -5.09 -1.16 -14.59
N ASP A 93 -3.99 -0.65 -15.13
CA ASP A 93 -3.02 -1.47 -15.89
C ASP A 93 -2.35 -2.51 -14.98
N PHE A 94 -1.96 -2.14 -13.76
CA PHE A 94 -1.45 -3.11 -12.80
C PHE A 94 -2.52 -4.11 -12.35
N ALA A 95 -3.77 -3.69 -12.16
CA ALA A 95 -4.85 -4.62 -11.83
C ALA A 95 -5.04 -5.67 -12.93
N ARG A 96 -5.04 -5.25 -14.19
CA ARG A 96 -5.10 -6.17 -15.36
C ARG A 96 -3.88 -7.09 -15.40
N TYR A 97 -2.69 -6.55 -15.20
CA TYR A 97 -1.46 -7.34 -15.18
C TYR A 97 -1.48 -8.45 -14.13
N TYR A 98 -2.08 -8.19 -12.96
CA TYR A 98 -2.22 -9.16 -11.88
C TYR A 98 -3.51 -10.00 -11.96
N GLY A 99 -4.35 -9.83 -12.98
CA GLY A 99 -5.62 -10.54 -13.11
C GLY A 99 -6.63 -10.22 -12.02
N MET A 100 -6.58 -9.00 -11.48
CA MET A 100 -7.51 -8.54 -10.45
C MET A 100 -8.77 -7.96 -11.06
N ASP A 101 -9.88 -8.06 -10.33
CA ASP A 101 -11.10 -7.33 -10.64
C ASP A 101 -10.82 -5.82 -10.55
N LEU A 102 -11.13 -5.09 -11.62
CA LEU A 102 -10.92 -3.65 -11.71
C LEU A 102 -11.75 -2.89 -10.68
N ASN A 103 -12.98 -3.34 -10.43
CA ASN A 103 -13.84 -2.72 -9.43
C ASN A 103 -13.21 -2.79 -8.04
N ARG A 104 -12.53 -3.90 -7.71
CA ARG A 104 -11.80 -4.03 -6.45
C ARG A 104 -10.77 -2.93 -6.26
N VAL A 105 -10.09 -2.48 -7.30
CA VAL A 105 -9.12 -1.39 -7.22
C VAL A 105 -9.82 -0.03 -7.15
N ILE A 106 -10.77 0.22 -8.04
CA ILE A 106 -11.45 1.52 -8.16
C ILE A 106 -12.24 1.87 -6.89
N GLU A 107 -12.93 0.89 -6.30
CA GLU A 107 -13.77 1.11 -5.13
C GLU A 107 -13.00 1.11 -3.80
N ASN A 108 -11.79 0.55 -3.78
CA ASN A 108 -11.05 0.33 -2.53
C ASN A 108 -9.82 1.22 -2.36
N VAL A 109 -9.43 1.99 -3.38
CA VAL A 109 -8.40 3.01 -3.28
C VAL A 109 -9.05 4.38 -3.07
N LEU A 110 -8.99 4.88 -1.84
CA LEU A 110 -9.56 6.17 -1.46
C LEU A 110 -8.50 7.25 -1.64
N VAL A 111 -8.70 8.16 -2.60
CA VAL A 111 -7.74 9.23 -2.91
C VAL A 111 -8.27 10.57 -2.38
N SER A 112 -7.43 11.28 -1.64
CA SER A 112 -7.67 12.64 -1.18
C SER A 112 -6.58 13.56 -1.75
N ARG A 113 -6.96 14.51 -2.61
CA ARG A 113 -6.03 15.47 -3.21
C ARG A 113 -5.96 16.74 -2.39
N GLN A 114 -4.74 17.18 -2.09
CA GLN A 114 -4.47 18.37 -1.31
C GLN A 114 -3.52 19.26 -2.08
N PHE A 115 -3.86 20.54 -2.22
CA PHE A 115 -3.07 21.48 -3.04
C PHE A 115 -2.34 22.54 -2.21
N LYS A 116 -2.56 22.57 -0.90
CA LYS A 116 -1.97 23.57 0.02
C LYS A 116 -1.59 22.94 1.34
N ASN A 117 -0.54 23.46 1.96
CA ASN A 117 0.00 22.93 3.23
C ASN A 117 -1.03 22.89 4.36
N TYR A 118 -1.88 23.94 4.50
CA TYR A 118 -2.92 23.92 5.53
C TYR A 118 -3.97 22.81 5.30
N GLN A 119 -4.24 22.46 4.04
CA GLN A 119 -5.14 21.33 3.72
C GLN A 119 -4.49 20.01 4.12
N LEU A 120 -3.18 19.85 3.90
CA LEU A 120 -2.44 18.68 4.35
C LEU A 120 -2.48 18.53 5.86
N ILE A 121 -2.20 19.61 6.60
CA ILE A 121 -2.25 19.61 8.07
C ILE A 121 -3.64 19.19 8.54
N ASN A 122 -4.69 19.78 7.96
CA ASN A 122 -6.08 19.41 8.28
C ASN A 122 -6.37 17.94 7.92
N ALA A 123 -5.92 17.48 6.76
CA ALA A 123 -6.10 16.11 6.32
C ALA A 123 -5.43 15.11 7.28
N ILE A 124 -4.18 15.36 7.70
CA ILE A 124 -3.45 14.45 8.59
C ILE A 124 -4.00 14.49 10.01
N HIS A 125 -4.27 15.68 10.56
CA HIS A 125 -4.66 15.79 11.97
C HIS A 125 -6.14 15.48 12.24
N TYR A 126 -7.03 15.79 11.30
CA TYR A 126 -8.47 15.69 11.56
C TYR A 126 -9.18 14.67 10.69
N GLU A 127 -8.86 14.59 9.40
CA GLU A 127 -9.60 13.70 8.49
C GLU A 127 -9.04 12.29 8.47
N LEU A 128 -7.72 12.13 8.41
CA LEU A 128 -7.08 10.82 8.34
C LEU A 128 -7.44 9.92 9.54
N PRO A 129 -7.38 10.38 10.81
CA PRO A 129 -7.77 9.56 11.95
C PRO A 129 -9.21 9.05 11.85
N LYS A 130 -10.16 9.91 11.42
CA LYS A 130 -11.56 9.51 11.23
C LYS A 130 -11.68 8.45 10.14
N ARG A 131 -10.98 8.64 9.00
CA ARG A 131 -11.01 7.69 7.88
C ARG A 131 -10.36 6.35 8.25
N VAL A 132 -9.29 6.38 9.04
CA VAL A 132 -8.65 5.16 9.57
C VAL A 132 -9.61 4.37 10.45
N GLN A 133 -10.35 5.03 11.34
CA GLN A 133 -11.34 4.37 12.19
C GLN A 133 -12.48 3.73 11.39
N ILE A 134 -12.97 4.43 10.34
CA ILE A 134 -14.09 3.96 9.51
C ILE A 134 -13.65 2.82 8.59
N HIS A 135 -12.53 3.01 7.88
CA HIS A 135 -12.14 2.14 6.78
C HIS A 135 -11.08 1.10 7.13
N LYS A 136 -10.40 1.25 8.28
CA LYS A 136 -9.34 0.36 8.78
C LYS A 136 -8.32 -0.02 7.69
N PRO A 137 -7.76 0.97 6.97
CA PRO A 137 -6.85 0.69 5.86
C PRO A 137 -5.60 -0.01 6.37
N LYS A 138 -5.06 -0.96 5.59
CA LYS A 138 -3.78 -1.60 5.89
C LYS A 138 -2.59 -0.84 5.28
N VAL A 139 -2.84 0.07 4.35
CA VAL A 139 -1.83 0.90 3.70
C VAL A 139 -2.34 2.33 3.60
N ILE A 140 -1.48 3.27 3.99
CA ILE A 140 -1.68 4.70 3.81
C ILE A 140 -0.47 5.21 3.02
N VAL A 141 -0.74 5.93 1.95
CA VAL A 141 0.27 6.56 1.09
C VAL A 141 0.14 8.07 1.18
N ILE A 142 1.27 8.76 1.29
CA ILE A 142 1.35 10.22 1.16
C ILE A 142 2.38 10.51 0.07
N SER A 143 1.93 11.03 -1.07
CA SER A 143 2.80 11.38 -2.19
C SER A 143 3.04 12.89 -2.25
N GLY A 144 4.23 13.31 -2.75
CA GLY A 144 4.60 14.70 -2.94
C GLY A 144 4.87 15.49 -1.64
N LEU A 145 5.07 14.81 -0.50
CA LEU A 145 5.21 15.46 0.81
C LEU A 145 6.37 16.46 0.84
N VAL A 146 7.54 16.07 0.34
CA VAL A 146 8.75 16.90 0.35
C VAL A 146 8.60 18.09 -0.59
N ASP A 147 8.10 17.86 -1.81
CA ASP A 147 7.93 18.91 -2.83
C ASP A 147 6.98 20.00 -2.36
N GLN A 148 5.91 19.62 -1.68
CA GLN A 148 4.93 20.56 -1.13
C GLN A 148 5.56 21.54 -0.14
N PHE A 149 6.46 21.07 0.74
CA PHE A 149 7.15 21.92 1.70
C PHE A 149 8.28 22.73 1.09
N LEU A 150 8.98 22.20 0.09
CA LEU A 150 10.06 22.94 -0.60
C LEU A 150 9.55 24.09 -1.48
N GLN A 151 8.31 24.03 -1.94
CA GLN A 151 7.70 25.07 -2.78
C GLN A 151 7.16 26.27 -1.98
N GLU A 152 7.02 26.17 -0.66
CA GLU A 152 6.59 27.30 0.17
C GLU A 152 7.79 28.09 0.74
N PRO A 153 8.02 29.32 0.26
CA PRO A 153 9.21 30.12 0.65
C PRO A 153 9.19 30.64 2.10
N ASN A 154 8.13 30.41 2.86
CA ASN A 154 7.90 31.01 4.18
C ASN A 154 7.68 29.97 5.31
N ILE A 155 8.12 28.73 5.15
CA ILE A 155 8.08 27.79 6.30
C ILE A 155 9.27 28.11 7.21
N ASP A 156 9.02 28.82 8.30
CA ASP A 156 9.96 28.98 9.40
C ASP A 156 10.09 27.63 10.15
N ILE A 157 11.11 26.87 9.78
CA ILE A 157 11.46 25.61 10.46
C ILE A 157 12.17 25.99 11.76
N ARG A 158 11.42 26.27 12.81
CA ARG A 158 11.92 26.38 14.19
C ARG A 158 11.73 25.09 14.94
#